data_86c7bf7b19f8f3108ff22c20b3dec74b
#
_entry.id   86c7bf7b19f8f3108ff22c20b3dec74b
#
_cell.length_a   1.000
_cell.length_b   1.000
_cell.length_c   1.000
_cell.angle_alpha   90.00
_cell.angle_beta   90.00
_cell.angle_gamma   90.00
#
_symmetry.space_group_name_H-M   'P 1'
#
loop_
_entity.id
_entity.type
_entity.pdbx_description
1 polymer ?
#
loop_
_entity_poly.entity_id
_entity_poly.type
_entity_poly.pdbx_seq_one_letter_code
_entity_poly.pdbx_strand_id
1 'polypeptide(L)'
;MGDPIFGIEKLDKDLKGIPEKKLVLFSASPSVGNEVFGYQLIYNNIKAGSKVLLLLNRTSPDAYLGDMEDYGFPVENKLTILDSYSSITGVIPTGKPHIISVDNPYNKDEVFHKLLSELDKGYDLLVVDSFSLLIDFFDFQTGLSLLEDIKKKLEEKNTSGVILFTDWNYEAKSIDSLIKAVNSTVEIKGVEKRVIFGQYFAVIKCDWTEGKTFSSVLFKAVKPGGIKIYFPKILVTGPTDSGKSSFIHSASKDAVSVDKLGGTIALDHGNLEFDGYKADLFGTPGQERFDPLLKLLGGEAIGVFLIVDSTKPEQFPRAIEMLRKTEAYGLPIVVVANKADLKGALTLKEVEEKLHLDNEIGLVQTVAEDLSKVDPNQPTKLKKEGVDKALSLLFKQLT
;
A
#
# COMPACT_ATOMS: atom_id res chain seq x y z
N MET A 1 2.42 7.57 29.18
CA MET A 1 2.92 6.99 27.91
C MET A 1 2.10 7.60 26.79
N GLY A 2 2.61 7.67 25.57
CA GLY A 2 1.77 8.07 24.42
C GLY A 2 0.83 6.94 24.01
N ASP A 3 -0.18 7.25 23.18
CA ASP A 3 -1.08 6.26 22.62
C ASP A 3 -0.30 5.18 21.85
N PRO A 4 -0.76 3.91 21.82
CA PRO A 4 -0.21 2.86 20.99
C PRO A 4 -0.18 3.25 19.51
N ILE A 5 0.86 2.81 18.79
CA ILE A 5 1.08 3.11 17.39
C ILE A 5 0.85 1.87 16.52
N PHE A 6 0.52 2.07 15.25
CA PHE A 6 0.43 0.98 14.28
C PHE A 6 1.82 0.44 13.90
N GLY A 7 2.84 1.29 14.03
CA GLY A 7 4.20 0.98 13.60
C GLY A 7 4.36 1.01 12.07
N ILE A 8 3.38 1.52 11.36
CA ILE A 8 3.37 1.74 9.92
C ILE A 8 3.21 3.23 9.70
N GLU A 9 4.28 3.89 9.22
CA GLU A 9 4.41 5.35 9.15
C GLU A 9 3.16 6.03 8.55
N LYS A 10 2.59 5.46 7.50
CA LYS A 10 1.42 6.05 6.84
C LYS A 10 0.16 5.97 7.70
N LEU A 11 -0.08 4.83 8.38
CA LEU A 11 -1.22 4.69 9.31
C LEU A 11 -1.04 5.63 10.51
N ASP A 12 0.17 5.68 11.08
CA ASP A 12 0.47 6.55 12.23
C ASP A 12 0.33 8.03 11.87
N LYS A 13 0.74 8.43 10.66
CA LYS A 13 0.56 9.80 10.15
C LYS A 13 -0.91 10.15 9.93
N ASP A 14 -1.69 9.22 9.38
CA ASP A 14 -3.10 9.45 9.05
C ASP A 14 -4.00 9.41 10.29
N LEU A 15 -3.82 8.43 11.17
CA LEU A 15 -4.66 8.15 12.32
C LEU A 15 -4.11 8.70 13.64
N LYS A 16 -2.83 9.08 13.70
CA LYS A 16 -2.11 9.57 14.88
C LYS A 16 -2.03 8.53 16.03
N GLY A 17 -1.86 7.26 15.66
CA GLY A 17 -1.89 6.14 16.60
C GLY A 17 -3.28 5.62 16.89
N ILE A 18 -3.39 4.80 17.93
CA ILE A 18 -4.64 4.16 18.39
C ILE A 18 -4.98 4.77 19.75
N PRO A 19 -5.94 5.72 19.83
CA PRO A 19 -6.29 6.35 21.11
C PRO A 19 -6.76 5.31 22.14
N GLU A 20 -6.58 5.62 23.41
CA GLU A 20 -7.12 4.80 24.50
C GLU A 20 -8.61 4.50 24.29
N LYS A 21 -9.06 3.32 24.71
CA LYS A 21 -10.46 2.86 24.62
C LYS A 21 -10.97 2.62 23.20
N LYS A 22 -10.08 2.67 22.20
CA LYS A 22 -10.47 2.46 20.81
C LYS A 22 -10.10 1.04 20.36
N LEU A 23 -11.00 0.46 19.57
CA LEU A 23 -10.86 -0.87 18.99
C LEU A 23 -10.76 -0.75 17.45
N VAL A 24 -9.69 -1.30 16.89
CA VAL A 24 -9.40 -1.30 15.47
C VAL A 24 -9.55 -2.70 14.89
N LEU A 25 -10.23 -2.83 13.78
CA LEU A 25 -10.33 -4.06 13.00
C LEU A 25 -9.37 -3.97 11.80
N PHE A 26 -8.43 -4.90 11.68
CA PHE A 26 -7.75 -5.20 10.43
C PHE A 26 -8.50 -6.30 9.71
N SER A 27 -9.23 -5.95 8.64
CA SER A 27 -10.02 -6.87 7.83
C SER A 27 -9.26 -7.20 6.56
N ALA A 28 -8.80 -8.43 6.43
CA ALA A 28 -7.93 -8.86 5.35
C ALA A 28 -8.58 -9.92 4.46
N SER A 29 -8.41 -9.83 3.15
CA SER A 29 -8.67 -10.95 2.25
C SER A 29 -7.73 -12.12 2.57
N PRO A 30 -8.12 -13.37 2.27
CA PRO A 30 -7.21 -14.51 2.42
C PRO A 30 -5.89 -14.30 1.69
N SER A 31 -4.81 -14.82 2.26
CA SER A 31 -3.45 -14.83 1.66
C SER A 31 -2.75 -13.47 1.50
N VAL A 32 -3.23 -12.40 2.13
CA VAL A 32 -2.57 -11.08 2.07
C VAL A 32 -1.60 -10.80 3.22
N GLY A 33 -1.38 -11.76 4.12
CA GLY A 33 -0.36 -11.63 5.17
C GLY A 33 -0.67 -10.59 6.24
N ASN A 34 -1.93 -10.52 6.71
CA ASN A 34 -2.36 -9.58 7.76
C ASN A 34 -1.61 -9.76 9.08
N GLU A 35 -1.06 -10.95 9.36
CA GLU A 35 -0.24 -11.24 10.53
C GLU A 35 0.98 -10.32 10.64
N VAL A 36 1.57 -9.91 9.52
CA VAL A 36 2.75 -9.03 9.52
C VAL A 36 2.41 -7.64 10.08
N PHE A 37 1.17 -7.18 9.88
CA PHE A 37 0.68 -5.96 10.55
C PHE A 37 0.65 -6.13 12.07
N GLY A 38 0.18 -7.30 12.54
CA GLY A 38 0.20 -7.67 13.96
C GLY A 38 1.62 -7.71 14.53
N TYR A 39 2.55 -8.36 13.85
CA TYR A 39 3.95 -8.45 14.29
C TYR A 39 4.60 -7.08 14.44
N GLN A 40 4.45 -6.24 13.42
CA GLN A 40 5.05 -4.91 13.39
C GLN A 40 4.44 -3.99 14.46
N LEU A 41 3.12 -4.05 14.64
CA LEU A 41 2.39 -3.31 15.67
C LEU A 41 2.86 -3.73 17.07
N ILE A 42 2.88 -5.03 17.38
CA ILE A 42 3.33 -5.57 18.67
C ILE A 42 4.76 -5.12 18.96
N TYR A 43 5.68 -5.34 18.02
CA TYR A 43 7.11 -4.99 18.19
C TYR A 43 7.30 -3.51 18.50
N ASN A 44 6.69 -2.61 17.72
CA ASN A 44 6.88 -1.18 17.90
C ASN A 44 6.33 -0.68 19.23
N ASN A 45 5.19 -1.21 19.69
CA ASN A 45 4.62 -0.84 20.98
C ASN A 45 5.45 -1.37 22.15
N ILE A 46 5.92 -2.62 22.11
CA ILE A 46 6.83 -3.15 23.13
C ILE A 46 8.13 -2.35 23.18
N LYS A 47 8.67 -1.97 22.02
CA LYS A 47 9.87 -1.12 21.93
C LYS A 47 9.65 0.27 22.53
N ALA A 48 8.44 0.80 22.40
CA ALA A 48 8.03 2.07 23.03
C ALA A 48 7.75 1.94 24.53
N GLY A 49 7.80 0.73 25.12
CA GLY A 49 7.59 0.44 26.53
C GLY A 49 6.16 0.06 26.92
N SER A 50 5.28 -0.15 25.94
CA SER A 50 3.90 -0.56 26.19
C SER A 50 3.82 -2.01 26.64
N LYS A 51 2.86 -2.30 27.55
CA LYS A 51 2.48 -3.66 27.94
C LYS A 51 1.46 -4.19 26.94
N VAL A 52 1.83 -5.25 26.22
CA VAL A 52 0.98 -5.84 25.17
C VAL A 52 0.48 -7.21 25.59
N LEU A 53 -0.83 -7.43 25.46
CA LEU A 53 -1.49 -8.73 25.57
C LEU A 53 -1.88 -9.22 24.17
N LEU A 54 -1.43 -10.43 23.82
CA LEU A 54 -1.81 -11.12 22.59
C LEU A 54 -2.71 -12.30 22.94
N LEU A 55 -3.95 -12.35 22.45
CA LEU A 55 -4.71 -13.58 22.34
C LEU A 55 -4.33 -14.28 21.04
N LEU A 56 -3.69 -15.44 21.16
CA LEU A 56 -3.16 -16.23 20.03
C LEU A 56 -3.90 -17.56 19.92
N ASN A 57 -4.57 -17.79 18.79
CA ASN A 57 -5.35 -19.00 18.54
C ASN A 57 -5.12 -19.66 17.16
N ARG A 58 -4.23 -19.08 16.31
CA ARG A 58 -3.97 -19.62 14.96
C ARG A 58 -2.70 -20.46 14.84
N THR A 59 -1.77 -20.31 15.76
CA THR A 59 -0.49 -21.02 15.78
C THR A 59 0.08 -21.08 17.19
N SER A 60 1.13 -21.90 17.40
CA SER A 60 1.80 -21.95 18.70
C SER A 60 2.60 -20.67 19.00
N PRO A 61 2.78 -20.31 20.28
CA PRO A 61 3.61 -19.18 20.66
C PRO A 61 5.03 -19.22 20.10
N ASP A 62 5.66 -20.39 20.07
CA ASP A 62 7.04 -20.53 19.55
C ASP A 62 7.09 -20.26 18.03
N ALA A 63 6.11 -20.74 17.27
CA ALA A 63 6.03 -20.46 15.84
C ALA A 63 5.75 -18.96 15.57
N TYR A 64 4.84 -18.36 16.36
CA TYR A 64 4.53 -16.94 16.24
C TYR A 64 5.75 -16.05 16.51
N LEU A 65 6.48 -16.34 17.59
CA LEU A 65 7.70 -15.60 17.97
C LEU A 65 8.83 -15.81 16.95
N GLY A 66 8.96 -17.02 16.39
CA GLY A 66 9.91 -17.32 15.33
C GLY A 66 9.60 -16.53 14.05
N ASP A 67 8.34 -16.47 13.63
CA ASP A 67 7.93 -15.65 12.51
C ASP A 67 8.22 -14.15 12.75
N MET A 68 7.93 -13.63 13.95
CA MET A 68 8.28 -12.25 14.30
C MET A 68 9.80 -12.00 14.18
N GLU A 69 10.64 -12.94 14.64
CA GLU A 69 12.09 -12.83 14.54
C GLU A 69 12.56 -12.85 13.08
N ASP A 70 11.99 -13.70 12.22
CA ASP A 70 12.25 -13.75 10.78
C ASP A 70 11.96 -12.42 10.09
N TYR A 71 10.89 -11.72 10.52
CA TYR A 71 10.57 -10.37 10.04
C TYR A 71 11.45 -9.28 10.65
N GLY A 72 12.35 -9.61 11.59
CA GLY A 72 13.21 -8.65 12.28
C GLY A 72 12.52 -7.94 13.45
N PHE A 73 11.53 -8.57 14.06
CA PHE A 73 10.73 -8.04 15.19
C PHE A 73 10.87 -8.87 16.47
N PRO A 74 12.10 -9.08 17.01
CA PRO A 74 12.28 -9.85 18.25
C PRO A 74 11.68 -9.09 19.44
N VAL A 75 10.84 -9.76 20.24
CA VAL A 75 10.17 -9.17 21.42
C VAL A 75 10.63 -9.79 22.73
N GLU A 76 11.45 -10.84 22.68
CA GLU A 76 11.93 -11.58 23.83
C GLU A 76 10.78 -12.00 24.76
N ASN A 77 10.93 -11.81 26.08
CA ASN A 77 9.92 -12.15 27.10
C ASN A 77 9.00 -10.96 27.48
N LYS A 78 8.88 -9.96 26.62
CA LYS A 78 8.11 -8.72 26.91
C LYS A 78 6.66 -8.78 26.43
N LEU A 79 6.32 -9.77 25.60
CA LEU A 79 4.97 -10.00 25.10
C LEU A 79 4.24 -10.99 26.02
N THR A 80 3.10 -10.61 26.57
CA THR A 80 2.21 -11.57 27.25
C THR A 80 1.31 -12.23 26.23
N ILE A 81 1.32 -13.55 26.15
CA ILE A 81 0.53 -14.35 25.22
C ILE A 81 -0.50 -15.17 25.98
N LEU A 82 -1.77 -14.96 25.67
CA LEU A 82 -2.85 -15.87 26.05
C LEU A 82 -2.96 -16.90 24.92
N ASP A 83 -2.40 -18.09 25.15
CA ASP A 83 -2.29 -19.18 24.19
C ASP A 83 -3.56 -20.02 24.19
N SER A 84 -4.36 -19.87 23.15
CA SER A 84 -5.58 -20.64 22.89
C SER A 84 -5.40 -21.61 21.72
N TYR A 85 -4.15 -21.98 21.40
CA TYR A 85 -3.84 -22.91 20.30
C TYR A 85 -3.15 -24.20 20.77
N SER A 86 -2.15 -24.11 21.65
CA SER A 86 -1.28 -25.24 21.97
C SER A 86 -2.02 -26.41 22.59
N SER A 87 -3.09 -26.18 23.33
CA SER A 87 -3.93 -27.24 23.90
C SER A 87 -4.64 -28.07 22.82
N ILE A 88 -4.90 -27.50 21.62
CA ILE A 88 -5.48 -28.22 20.47
C ILE A 88 -4.51 -29.31 19.98
N THR A 89 -3.23 -29.01 19.98
CA THR A 89 -2.17 -29.90 19.50
C THR A 89 -1.61 -30.82 20.59
N GLY A 90 -2.02 -30.63 21.84
CA GLY A 90 -1.50 -31.36 23.00
C GLY A 90 -0.06 -30.95 23.42
N VAL A 91 0.46 -29.87 22.87
CA VAL A 91 1.80 -29.34 23.18
C VAL A 91 1.63 -28.06 23.99
N ILE A 92 1.56 -28.19 25.32
CA ILE A 92 1.41 -27.03 26.20
C ILE A 92 2.80 -26.45 26.49
N PRO A 93 3.07 -25.16 26.21
CA PRO A 93 4.32 -24.50 26.58
C PRO A 93 4.50 -24.51 28.10
N THR A 94 5.58 -25.12 28.58
CA THR A 94 5.88 -25.17 30.01
C THR A 94 7.05 -24.24 30.34
N GLY A 95 6.93 -23.54 31.48
CA GLY A 95 8.06 -22.78 32.07
C GLY A 95 8.32 -21.39 31.47
N LYS A 96 7.43 -20.86 30.64
CA LYS A 96 7.51 -19.47 30.14
C LYS A 96 6.45 -18.61 30.84
N PRO A 97 6.79 -17.78 31.85
CA PRO A 97 5.81 -17.07 32.70
C PRO A 97 4.97 -16.03 31.95
N HIS A 98 5.37 -15.65 30.76
CA HIS A 98 4.66 -14.71 29.88
C HIS A 98 3.67 -15.41 28.92
N ILE A 99 3.59 -16.76 28.93
CA ILE A 99 2.62 -17.55 28.18
C ILE A 99 1.59 -18.15 29.13
N ILE A 100 0.32 -17.80 28.91
CA ILE A 100 -0.81 -18.22 29.72
C ILE A 100 -1.66 -19.14 28.85
N SER A 101 -1.73 -20.43 29.17
CA SER A 101 -2.47 -21.39 28.37
C SER A 101 -3.97 -21.38 28.69
N VAL A 102 -4.80 -21.55 27.66
CA VAL A 102 -6.22 -21.89 27.76
C VAL A 102 -6.32 -23.41 27.65
N ASP A 103 -6.92 -24.07 28.66
CA ASP A 103 -6.95 -25.52 28.73
C ASP A 103 -7.91 -26.13 27.70
N ASN A 104 -9.06 -25.49 27.49
CA ASN A 104 -10.02 -25.89 26.47
C ASN A 104 -10.38 -24.74 25.53
N PRO A 105 -9.68 -24.60 24.39
CA PRO A 105 -9.92 -23.54 23.40
C PRO A 105 -11.29 -23.56 22.73
N TYR A 106 -12.01 -24.69 22.79
CA TYR A 106 -13.36 -24.85 22.27
C TYR A 106 -14.45 -24.46 23.29
N ASN A 107 -14.06 -24.14 24.54
CA ASN A 107 -14.96 -23.62 25.54
C ASN A 107 -14.91 -22.09 25.52
N LYS A 108 -15.96 -21.48 24.95
CA LYS A 108 -16.05 -20.02 24.85
C LYS A 108 -15.97 -19.33 26.22
N ASP A 109 -16.62 -19.87 27.22
CA ASP A 109 -16.66 -19.24 28.54
C ASP A 109 -15.27 -19.21 29.19
N GLU A 110 -14.47 -20.24 28.97
CA GLU A 110 -13.09 -20.30 29.45
C GLU A 110 -12.20 -19.27 28.72
N VAL A 111 -12.24 -19.26 27.36
CA VAL A 111 -11.44 -18.33 26.54
C VAL A 111 -11.80 -16.89 26.91
N PHE A 112 -13.10 -16.57 26.96
CA PHE A 112 -13.57 -15.21 27.24
C PHE A 112 -13.26 -14.77 28.67
N HIS A 113 -13.51 -15.64 29.64
CA HIS A 113 -13.19 -15.36 31.04
C HIS A 113 -11.68 -15.14 31.22
N LYS A 114 -10.83 -16.00 30.67
CA LYS A 114 -9.36 -15.85 30.77
C LYS A 114 -8.90 -14.53 30.12
N LEU A 115 -9.42 -14.20 28.91
CA LEU A 115 -9.07 -12.96 28.22
C LEU A 115 -9.46 -11.71 29.03
N LEU A 116 -10.72 -11.64 29.46
CA LEU A 116 -11.25 -10.48 30.17
C LEU A 116 -10.60 -10.32 31.57
N SER A 117 -10.33 -11.43 32.27
CA SER A 117 -9.63 -11.41 33.57
C SER A 117 -8.15 -11.04 33.42
N GLU A 118 -7.51 -11.44 32.30
CA GLU A 118 -6.13 -11.03 32.04
C GLU A 118 -6.04 -9.52 31.79
N LEU A 119 -6.99 -8.94 31.04
CA LEU A 119 -7.07 -7.49 30.81
C LEU A 119 -7.20 -6.69 32.15
N ASP A 120 -7.72 -7.29 33.20
CA ASP A 120 -7.78 -6.64 34.53
C ASP A 120 -6.42 -6.31 35.13
N LYS A 121 -5.35 -6.99 34.70
CA LYS A 121 -3.97 -6.76 35.16
C LYS A 121 -3.32 -5.49 34.58
N GLY A 122 -3.99 -4.84 33.63
CA GLY A 122 -3.59 -3.56 33.05
C GLY A 122 -2.58 -3.72 31.92
N TYR A 123 -3.06 -3.55 30.71
CA TYR A 123 -2.29 -3.51 29.46
C TYR A 123 -2.57 -2.21 28.70
N ASP A 124 -1.61 -1.77 27.93
CA ASP A 124 -1.77 -0.59 27.07
C ASP A 124 -2.41 -0.98 25.73
N LEU A 125 -2.15 -2.23 25.27
CA LEU A 125 -2.62 -2.74 24.00
C LEU A 125 -3.06 -4.21 24.09
N LEU A 126 -4.26 -4.51 23.57
CA LEU A 126 -4.73 -5.85 23.28
C LEU A 126 -4.59 -6.12 21.77
N VAL A 127 -4.06 -7.29 21.41
CA VAL A 127 -4.09 -7.82 20.03
C VAL A 127 -4.78 -9.18 20.05
N VAL A 128 -5.73 -9.39 19.11
CA VAL A 128 -6.40 -10.68 18.92
C VAL A 128 -6.01 -11.23 17.53
N ASP A 129 -5.34 -12.38 17.51
CA ASP A 129 -4.87 -13.06 16.30
C ASP A 129 -5.13 -14.57 16.38
N SER A 130 -6.19 -15.07 15.73
CA SER A 130 -7.09 -14.48 14.75
C SER A 130 -8.54 -14.43 15.26
N PHE A 131 -9.24 -13.34 15.02
CA PHE A 131 -10.64 -13.21 15.41
C PHE A 131 -11.59 -14.06 14.53
N SER A 132 -11.25 -14.27 13.25
CA SER A 132 -12.00 -15.16 12.37
C SER A 132 -12.07 -16.58 12.92
N LEU A 133 -10.98 -17.11 13.51
CA LEU A 133 -11.00 -18.43 14.14
C LEU A 133 -11.91 -18.51 15.38
N LEU A 134 -12.06 -17.44 16.13
CA LEU A 134 -13.03 -17.41 17.23
C LEU A 134 -14.47 -17.50 16.70
N ILE A 135 -14.76 -16.81 15.60
CA ILE A 135 -16.05 -16.91 14.91
C ILE A 135 -16.29 -18.34 14.39
N ASP A 136 -15.26 -18.94 13.80
CA ASP A 136 -15.37 -20.31 13.24
C ASP A 136 -15.54 -21.38 14.34
N PHE A 137 -14.94 -21.17 15.51
CA PHE A 137 -15.10 -22.11 16.64
C PHE A 137 -16.44 -21.97 17.36
N PHE A 138 -16.96 -20.75 17.48
CA PHE A 138 -18.11 -20.50 18.34
C PHE A 138 -19.38 -20.14 17.56
N ASP A 139 -19.36 -19.33 16.61
CA ASP A 139 -20.31 -18.75 15.70
C ASP A 139 -20.17 -17.22 15.61
N PHE A 140 -20.77 -16.65 14.58
CA PHE A 140 -20.65 -15.22 14.29
C PHE A 140 -21.30 -14.35 15.40
N GLN A 141 -22.46 -14.76 15.90
CA GLN A 141 -23.18 -13.98 16.94
C GLN A 141 -22.43 -13.98 18.27
N THR A 142 -21.85 -15.11 18.63
CA THR A 142 -20.98 -15.25 19.80
C THR A 142 -19.72 -14.37 19.65
N GLY A 143 -19.12 -14.33 18.45
CA GLY A 143 -18.00 -13.46 18.16
C GLY A 143 -18.36 -11.97 18.29
N LEU A 144 -19.52 -11.54 17.81
CA LEU A 144 -19.99 -10.16 18.00
C LEU A 144 -20.17 -9.80 19.48
N SER A 145 -20.79 -10.72 20.26
CA SER A 145 -20.95 -10.50 21.71
C SER A 145 -19.61 -10.35 22.42
N LEU A 146 -18.62 -11.19 22.09
CA LEU A 146 -17.26 -11.05 22.63
C LEU A 146 -16.63 -9.71 22.25
N LEU A 147 -16.86 -9.25 21.02
CA LEU A 147 -16.32 -7.95 20.57
C LEU A 147 -16.89 -6.78 21.39
N GLU A 148 -18.18 -6.84 21.73
CA GLU A 148 -18.82 -5.87 22.61
C GLU A 148 -18.25 -5.92 24.04
N ASP A 149 -18.04 -7.11 24.59
CA ASP A 149 -17.43 -7.31 25.91
C ASP A 149 -15.98 -6.82 25.94
N ILE A 150 -15.19 -7.13 24.90
CA ILE A 150 -13.83 -6.61 24.74
C ILE A 150 -13.88 -5.08 24.74
N LYS A 151 -14.71 -4.46 23.90
CA LYS A 151 -14.80 -3.00 23.79
C LYS A 151 -15.14 -2.35 25.12
N LYS A 152 -16.12 -2.88 25.86
CA LYS A 152 -16.47 -2.41 27.20
C LYS A 152 -15.28 -2.52 28.16
N LYS A 153 -14.56 -3.65 28.12
CA LYS A 153 -13.39 -3.87 28.96
C LYS A 153 -12.24 -2.91 28.64
N LEU A 154 -12.00 -2.63 27.36
CA LEU A 154 -11.01 -1.64 26.92
C LEU A 154 -11.35 -0.24 27.42
N GLU A 155 -12.64 0.14 27.40
CA GLU A 155 -13.12 1.42 27.94
C GLU A 155 -12.91 1.52 29.47
N GLU A 156 -13.17 0.44 30.21
CA GLU A 156 -12.96 0.36 31.67
C GLU A 156 -11.48 0.45 32.05
N LYS A 157 -10.58 -0.11 31.22
CA LYS A 157 -9.15 -0.22 31.54
C LYS A 157 -8.27 0.82 30.87
N ASN A 158 -8.82 1.73 30.09
CA ASN A 158 -8.08 2.70 29.26
C ASN A 158 -7.08 2.00 28.32
N THR A 159 -7.46 0.84 27.78
CA THR A 159 -6.63 0.01 26.91
C THR A 159 -7.06 0.21 25.46
N SER A 160 -6.12 0.21 24.53
CA SER A 160 -6.41 0.16 23.09
C SER A 160 -6.47 -1.29 22.60
N GLY A 161 -7.23 -1.54 21.52
CA GLY A 161 -7.37 -2.90 20.98
C GLY A 161 -7.20 -2.98 19.49
N VAL A 162 -6.63 -4.10 19.01
CA VAL A 162 -6.53 -4.44 17.60
C VAL A 162 -6.99 -5.87 17.37
N ILE A 163 -7.88 -6.05 16.40
CA ILE A 163 -8.43 -7.34 16.01
C ILE A 163 -7.92 -7.65 14.60
N LEU A 164 -7.21 -8.78 14.44
CA LEU A 164 -6.83 -9.31 13.14
C LEU A 164 -7.89 -10.29 12.67
N PHE A 165 -8.50 -9.99 11.55
CA PHE A 165 -9.61 -10.75 10.98
C PHE A 165 -9.32 -11.09 9.51
N THR A 166 -9.49 -12.34 9.14
CA THR A 166 -9.44 -12.79 7.74
C THR A 166 -10.86 -13.02 7.26
N ASP A 167 -11.24 -12.35 6.19
CA ASP A 167 -12.55 -12.52 5.55
C ASP A 167 -12.55 -13.78 4.67
N TRP A 168 -12.99 -14.90 5.25
CA TRP A 168 -13.12 -16.19 4.57
C TRP A 168 -14.42 -16.32 3.78
N ASN A 169 -14.85 -15.23 3.14
CA ASN A 169 -16.09 -15.20 2.38
C ASN A 169 -17.37 -15.25 3.27
N TYR A 170 -17.32 -14.53 4.39
CA TYR A 170 -18.51 -14.34 5.22
C TYR A 170 -19.56 -13.49 4.48
N GLU A 171 -20.82 -13.60 4.90
CA GLU A 171 -21.89 -12.77 4.34
C GLU A 171 -21.60 -11.27 4.54
N ALA A 172 -21.87 -10.46 3.53
CA ALA A 172 -21.63 -9.01 3.57
C ALA A 172 -22.28 -8.32 4.78
N LYS A 173 -23.49 -8.76 5.18
CA LYS A 173 -24.17 -8.25 6.38
C LYS A 173 -23.41 -8.54 7.66
N SER A 174 -22.72 -9.66 7.72
CA SER A 174 -21.89 -10.06 8.85
C SER A 174 -20.66 -9.17 8.95
N ILE A 175 -19.98 -8.97 7.84
CA ILE A 175 -18.83 -8.03 7.75
C ILE A 175 -19.26 -6.60 8.12
N ASP A 176 -20.38 -6.11 7.62
CA ASP A 176 -20.94 -4.79 7.97
C ASP A 176 -21.18 -4.67 9.48
N SER A 177 -21.63 -5.75 10.13
CA SER A 177 -21.86 -5.77 11.58
C SER A 177 -20.57 -5.67 12.36
N LEU A 178 -19.50 -6.37 11.94
CA LEU A 178 -18.17 -6.23 12.55
C LEU A 178 -17.62 -4.81 12.37
N ILE A 179 -17.72 -4.25 11.15
CA ILE A 179 -17.27 -2.88 10.87
C ILE A 179 -18.01 -1.86 11.75
N LYS A 180 -19.31 -2.05 11.99
CA LYS A 180 -20.10 -1.17 12.85
C LYS A 180 -19.70 -1.26 14.31
N ALA A 181 -19.36 -2.45 14.80
CA ALA A 181 -19.02 -2.70 16.20
C ALA A 181 -17.69 -2.07 16.64
N VAL A 182 -16.74 -1.86 15.75
CA VAL A 182 -15.42 -1.30 16.04
C VAL A 182 -15.34 0.21 15.79
N ASN A 183 -14.29 0.86 16.31
CA ASN A 183 -14.07 2.30 16.16
C ASN A 183 -13.37 2.66 14.83
N SER A 184 -12.47 1.79 14.34
CA SER A 184 -11.81 1.96 13.05
C SER A 184 -11.66 0.64 12.33
N THR A 185 -11.65 0.68 11.02
CA THR A 185 -11.41 -0.49 10.16
C THR A 185 -10.37 -0.15 9.11
N VAL A 186 -9.33 -0.97 9.09
CA VAL A 186 -8.30 -1.00 8.06
C VAL A 186 -8.55 -2.22 7.20
N GLU A 187 -8.91 -2.00 5.95
CA GLU A 187 -9.08 -3.06 4.95
C GLU A 187 -7.74 -3.40 4.31
N ILE A 188 -7.44 -4.70 4.14
CA ILE A 188 -6.20 -5.20 3.52
C ILE A 188 -6.60 -6.16 2.42
N LYS A 189 -6.28 -5.82 1.16
CA LYS A 189 -6.66 -6.62 0.00
C LYS A 189 -5.51 -6.84 -0.97
N GLY A 190 -5.59 -7.93 -1.72
CA GLY A 190 -4.80 -8.13 -2.93
C GLY A 190 -5.31 -7.26 -4.06
N VAL A 191 -4.42 -6.77 -4.90
CA VAL A 191 -4.77 -6.17 -6.20
C VAL A 191 -4.57 -7.24 -7.26
N GLU A 192 -5.66 -7.75 -7.79
CA GLU A 192 -5.65 -8.68 -8.92
C GLU A 192 -6.11 -7.95 -10.18
N LYS A 193 -5.22 -7.18 -10.79
CA LYS A 193 -5.48 -6.56 -12.08
C LYS A 193 -4.30 -6.82 -13.00
N ARG A 194 -4.57 -6.99 -14.30
CA ARG A 194 -3.68 -7.51 -15.36
C ARG A 194 -2.16 -7.34 -15.21
N VAL A 195 -1.69 -6.29 -14.55
CA VAL A 195 -0.27 -5.96 -14.44
C VAL A 195 0.17 -5.61 -13.00
N ILE A 196 -0.75 -5.22 -12.12
CA ILE A 196 -0.43 -4.88 -10.73
C ILE A 196 -0.73 -6.08 -9.85
N PHE A 197 0.27 -6.92 -9.60
CA PHE A 197 0.23 -7.88 -8.50
C PHE A 197 0.75 -7.20 -7.25
N GLY A 198 -0.13 -6.90 -6.33
CA GLY A 198 0.26 -6.21 -5.10
C GLY A 198 -0.79 -6.37 -4.02
N GLN A 199 -0.47 -5.81 -2.88
CA GLN A 199 -1.38 -5.72 -1.75
C GLN A 199 -1.56 -4.25 -1.39
N TYR A 200 -2.74 -3.89 -0.96
CA TYR A 200 -3.01 -2.56 -0.44
C TYR A 200 -3.73 -2.62 0.91
N PHE A 201 -3.58 -1.58 1.68
CA PHE A 201 -4.45 -1.31 2.81
C PHE A 201 -5.15 0.04 2.65
N ALA A 202 -6.34 0.14 3.21
CA ALA A 202 -7.13 1.37 3.23
C ALA A 202 -7.86 1.50 4.56
N VAL A 203 -7.91 2.71 5.11
CA VAL A 203 -8.77 3.02 6.26
C VAL A 203 -10.16 3.30 5.70
N ILE A 204 -11.12 2.40 5.94
CA ILE A 204 -12.49 2.53 5.45
C ILE A 204 -13.45 3.12 6.48
N LYS A 205 -13.05 3.11 7.76
CA LYS A 205 -13.77 3.72 8.88
C LYS A 205 -12.79 4.22 9.94
N CYS A 206 -13.03 5.38 10.52
CA CYS A 206 -12.34 5.86 11.71
C CYS A 206 -13.20 6.91 12.41
N ASP A 207 -13.51 6.71 13.71
CA ASP A 207 -14.39 7.61 14.48
C ASP A 207 -13.66 8.75 15.20
N TRP A 208 -12.32 8.77 15.18
CA TRP A 208 -11.51 9.83 15.82
C TRP A 208 -10.77 10.74 14.85
N THR A 209 -11.01 10.60 13.54
CA THR A 209 -10.44 11.46 12.50
C THR A 209 -11.54 12.03 11.61
N GLU A 210 -12.36 12.94 12.17
CA GLU A 210 -13.50 13.51 11.45
C GLU A 210 -13.11 14.16 10.12
N GLY A 211 -13.90 13.89 9.09
CA GLY A 211 -13.81 14.54 7.77
C GLY A 211 -12.62 14.12 6.91
N LYS A 212 -11.82 13.15 7.29
CA LYS A 212 -10.70 12.66 6.46
C LYS A 212 -11.14 11.54 5.52
N THR A 213 -10.81 11.70 4.24
CA THR A 213 -10.85 10.64 3.26
C THR A 213 -9.46 10.02 3.17
N PHE A 214 -9.38 8.71 3.27
CA PHE A 214 -8.12 7.98 3.20
C PHE A 214 -7.96 7.32 1.84
N SER A 215 -6.77 7.47 1.24
CA SER A 215 -6.43 6.77 -0.01
C SER A 215 -5.88 5.39 0.29
N SER A 216 -6.12 4.46 -0.62
CA SER A 216 -5.47 3.14 -0.59
C SER A 216 -3.95 3.28 -0.73
N VAL A 217 -3.21 2.43 -0.04
CA VAL A 217 -1.75 2.47 0.02
C VAL A 217 -1.19 1.10 -0.33
N LEU A 218 -0.41 1.04 -1.41
CA LEU A 218 0.25 -0.18 -1.83
C LEU A 218 1.40 -0.53 -0.88
N PHE A 219 1.53 -1.81 -0.56
CA PHE A 219 2.60 -2.30 0.31
C PHE A 219 3.11 -3.68 -0.11
N LYS A 220 4.28 -4.02 0.42
CA LYS A 220 4.85 -5.37 0.41
C LYS A 220 5.26 -5.76 1.82
N ALA A 221 5.01 -7.00 2.21
CA ALA A 221 5.61 -7.61 3.38
C ALA A 221 6.98 -8.17 3.00
N VAL A 222 8.04 -7.73 3.67
CA VAL A 222 9.43 -8.15 3.38
C VAL A 222 10.11 -8.72 4.63
N LYS A 223 10.93 -9.76 4.44
CA LYS A 223 11.73 -10.40 5.50
C LYS A 223 13.23 -10.12 5.27
N PRO A 224 13.96 -9.51 6.22
CA PRO A 224 13.45 -8.76 7.36
C PRO A 224 12.90 -7.39 6.95
N GLY A 225 12.05 -6.78 7.79
CA GLY A 225 11.65 -5.39 7.63
C GLY A 225 10.14 -5.09 7.70
N GLY A 226 9.28 -6.11 7.61
CA GLY A 226 7.83 -5.96 7.77
C GLY A 226 7.12 -5.27 6.61
N ILE A 227 6.13 -4.46 6.90
CA ILE A 227 5.32 -3.74 5.91
C ILE A 227 6.11 -2.56 5.34
N LYS A 228 6.36 -2.60 4.04
CA LYS A 228 7.00 -1.52 3.28
C LYS A 228 6.02 -0.93 2.27
N ILE A 229 5.78 0.35 2.39
CA ILE A 229 4.98 1.10 1.43
C ILE A 229 5.79 1.32 0.17
N TYR A 230 5.16 1.17 -0.98
CA TYR A 230 5.78 1.52 -2.24
C TYR A 230 4.79 2.25 -3.16
N PHE A 231 5.32 3.09 -4.03
CA PHE A 231 4.58 3.74 -5.08
C PHE A 231 4.94 3.06 -6.41
N PRO A 232 3.94 2.63 -7.22
CA PRO A 232 4.20 2.07 -8.53
C PRO A 232 4.96 3.08 -9.38
N LYS A 233 5.97 2.63 -10.12
CA LYS A 233 6.73 3.47 -11.03
C LYS A 233 6.14 3.41 -12.43
N ILE A 234 5.89 4.56 -13.04
CA ILE A 234 5.53 4.71 -14.44
C ILE A 234 6.69 5.37 -15.15
N LEU A 235 7.19 4.70 -16.18
CA LEU A 235 8.32 5.21 -16.95
C LEU A 235 7.84 6.21 -17.99
N VAL A 236 8.52 7.34 -18.12
CA VAL A 236 8.30 8.34 -19.17
C VAL A 236 9.55 8.38 -20.03
N THR A 237 9.50 7.78 -21.22
CA THR A 237 10.65 7.64 -22.10
C THR A 237 10.41 8.29 -23.47
N GLY A 238 11.47 8.49 -24.24
CA GLY A 238 11.42 9.10 -25.57
C GLY A 238 12.66 9.93 -25.89
N PRO A 239 12.83 10.34 -27.16
CA PRO A 239 14.00 11.09 -27.62
C PRO A 239 14.24 12.41 -26.89
N THR A 240 15.41 12.99 -27.06
CA THR A 240 15.72 14.33 -26.57
C THR A 240 14.73 15.35 -27.16
N ASP A 241 14.30 16.31 -26.36
CA ASP A 241 13.37 17.38 -26.72
C ASP A 241 11.96 16.92 -27.15
N SER A 242 11.57 15.67 -26.90
CA SER A 242 10.20 15.20 -27.16
C SER A 242 9.15 15.76 -26.17
N GLY A 243 9.58 16.39 -25.07
CA GLY A 243 8.72 17.01 -24.07
C GLY A 243 8.42 16.13 -22.86
N LYS A 244 9.28 15.17 -22.53
CA LYS A 244 9.13 14.30 -21.34
C LYS A 244 9.00 15.08 -20.05
N SER A 245 9.94 16.01 -19.80
CA SER A 245 9.93 16.86 -18.60
C SER A 245 8.63 17.65 -18.50
N SER A 246 8.21 18.30 -19.60
CA SER A 246 6.95 19.04 -19.65
C SER A 246 5.72 18.15 -19.38
N PHE A 247 5.73 16.92 -19.90
CA PHE A 247 4.66 15.96 -19.63
C PHE A 247 4.61 15.59 -18.13
N ILE A 248 5.77 15.25 -17.52
CA ILE A 248 5.86 14.91 -16.10
C ILE A 248 5.37 16.06 -15.23
N HIS A 249 5.82 17.29 -15.48
CA HIS A 249 5.38 18.46 -14.74
C HIS A 249 3.88 18.76 -14.93
N SER A 250 3.33 18.50 -16.11
CA SER A 250 1.90 18.67 -16.38
C SER A 250 1.03 17.62 -15.72
N ALA A 251 1.55 16.39 -15.55
CA ALA A 251 0.85 15.25 -14.96
C ALA A 251 0.96 15.21 -13.42
N SER A 252 1.94 15.88 -12.84
CA SER A 252 2.29 15.80 -11.41
C SER A 252 1.85 17.04 -10.64
N LYS A 253 1.60 16.87 -9.33
CA LYS A 253 1.39 17.98 -8.39
C LYS A 253 2.73 18.61 -7.96
N ASP A 254 3.73 17.76 -7.73
CA ASP A 254 5.07 18.11 -7.26
C ASP A 254 6.10 17.41 -8.14
N ALA A 255 6.51 18.07 -9.24
CA ALA A 255 7.55 17.55 -10.11
C ALA A 255 8.89 18.24 -9.82
N VAL A 256 9.95 17.46 -9.79
CA VAL A 256 11.32 17.94 -9.61
C VAL A 256 12.15 17.49 -10.79
N SER A 257 12.73 18.46 -11.50
CA SER A 257 13.80 18.18 -12.47
C SER A 257 15.11 18.27 -11.72
N VAL A 258 15.80 17.16 -11.56
CA VAL A 258 17.14 17.15 -10.93
C VAL A 258 18.15 17.64 -11.96
N ASP A 259 18.29 18.95 -12.08
CA ASP A 259 19.32 19.58 -12.87
C ASP A 259 20.60 19.73 -12.05
N LYS A 260 21.66 19.10 -12.54
CA LYS A 260 23.08 19.43 -12.35
C LYS A 260 23.63 19.65 -10.92
N LEU A 261 24.23 18.60 -10.42
CA LEU A 261 25.48 18.76 -9.67
C LEU A 261 26.56 17.90 -10.35
N GLY A 262 27.46 18.59 -11.10
CA GLY A 262 28.76 18.01 -11.42
C GLY A 262 28.82 16.71 -12.23
N GLY A 263 28.05 16.57 -13.31
CA GLY A 263 28.14 15.39 -14.20
C GLY A 263 27.15 14.26 -13.90
N THR A 264 26.21 14.45 -13.02
CA THR A 264 25.17 13.48 -12.64
C THR A 264 23.98 13.52 -13.60
N ILE A 265 23.36 12.38 -13.79
CA ILE A 265 22.23 12.13 -14.67
C ILE A 265 21.02 12.93 -14.20
N ALA A 266 20.50 13.82 -15.05
CA ALA A 266 19.22 14.47 -14.81
C ALA A 266 18.08 13.48 -15.06
N LEU A 267 17.42 13.06 -13.99
CA LEU A 267 16.17 12.29 -14.04
C LEU A 267 15.03 13.21 -13.59
N ASP A 268 14.02 13.35 -14.44
CA ASP A 268 12.79 14.00 -14.03
C ASP A 268 11.98 13.04 -13.17
N HIS A 269 11.46 13.52 -12.05
CA HIS A 269 10.61 12.76 -11.15
C HIS A 269 9.36 13.56 -10.83
N GLY A 270 8.22 12.92 -10.80
CA GLY A 270 6.97 13.56 -10.43
C GLY A 270 6.02 12.61 -9.69
N ASN A 271 5.35 13.12 -8.67
CA ASN A 271 4.33 12.38 -7.94
C ASN A 271 2.98 12.56 -8.63
N LEU A 272 2.41 11.45 -9.08
CA LEU A 272 1.10 11.39 -9.72
C LEU A 272 0.04 10.95 -8.72
N GLU A 273 -1.08 11.67 -8.71
CA GLU A 273 -2.31 11.22 -8.06
C GLU A 273 -3.45 11.35 -9.06
N PHE A 274 -3.98 10.20 -9.49
CA PHE A 274 -5.01 10.13 -10.51
C PHE A 274 -6.05 9.07 -10.12
N ASP A 275 -7.32 9.47 -10.09
CA ASP A 275 -8.47 8.60 -9.77
C ASP A 275 -8.29 7.77 -8.48
N GLY A 276 -7.68 8.40 -7.44
CA GLY A 276 -7.41 7.77 -6.14
C GLY A 276 -6.15 6.88 -6.10
N TYR A 277 -5.47 6.68 -7.24
CA TYR A 277 -4.21 5.97 -7.33
C TYR A 277 -3.02 6.93 -7.20
N LYS A 278 -1.97 6.46 -6.54
CA LYS A 278 -0.69 7.17 -6.45
C LYS A 278 0.39 6.39 -7.17
N ALA A 279 1.18 7.08 -7.97
CA ALA A 279 2.31 6.51 -8.69
C ALA A 279 3.43 7.56 -8.82
N ASP A 280 4.64 7.10 -9.07
CA ASP A 280 5.77 7.93 -9.36
C ASP A 280 6.08 7.90 -10.86
N LEU A 281 6.17 9.07 -11.48
CA LEU A 281 6.63 9.23 -12.86
C LEU A 281 8.13 9.40 -12.87
N PHE A 282 8.83 8.61 -13.69
CA PHE A 282 10.28 8.69 -13.87
C PHE A 282 10.60 8.98 -15.33
N GLY A 283 11.19 10.14 -15.59
CA GLY A 283 11.65 10.55 -16.91
C GLY A 283 13.01 9.95 -17.22
N THR A 284 13.16 9.30 -18.40
CA THR A 284 14.47 8.83 -18.86
C THR A 284 15.22 9.94 -19.59
N PRO A 285 16.56 9.99 -19.46
CA PRO A 285 17.38 10.84 -20.33
C PRO A 285 17.22 10.41 -21.78
N GLY A 286 17.03 11.38 -22.70
CA GLY A 286 16.87 11.09 -24.12
C GLY A 286 18.18 10.81 -24.88
N GLN A 287 19.34 11.09 -24.25
CA GLN A 287 20.66 10.99 -24.88
C GLN A 287 21.18 9.54 -24.86
N GLU A 288 21.80 9.07 -25.95
CA GLU A 288 22.27 7.70 -26.12
C GLU A 288 23.26 7.21 -25.05
N ARG A 289 24.11 8.11 -24.52
CA ARG A 289 25.07 7.77 -23.46
C ARG A 289 24.42 7.23 -22.18
N PHE A 290 23.12 7.43 -22.00
CA PHE A 290 22.36 6.99 -20.83
C PHE A 290 21.51 5.74 -21.09
N ASP A 291 21.61 5.13 -22.27
CA ASP A 291 20.86 3.93 -22.62
C ASP A 291 21.00 2.76 -21.62
N PRO A 292 22.19 2.53 -20.99
CA PRO A 292 22.30 1.48 -19.97
C PRO A 292 21.33 1.63 -18.79
N LEU A 293 20.84 2.85 -18.51
CA LEU A 293 19.87 3.10 -17.44
C LEU A 293 18.44 2.72 -17.82
N LEU A 294 18.13 2.67 -19.11
CA LEU A 294 16.77 2.37 -19.59
C LEU A 294 16.29 1.01 -19.09
N LYS A 295 17.14 -0.01 -19.16
CA LYS A 295 16.84 -1.36 -18.66
C LYS A 295 16.61 -1.37 -17.15
N LEU A 296 17.45 -0.68 -16.38
CA LEU A 296 17.32 -0.60 -14.92
C LEU A 296 16.00 0.06 -14.53
N LEU A 297 15.65 1.17 -15.19
CA LEU A 297 14.41 1.90 -14.90
C LEU A 297 13.17 1.14 -15.36
N GLY A 298 13.24 0.44 -16.49
CA GLY A 298 12.14 -0.34 -17.05
C GLY A 298 11.76 -1.55 -16.18
N GLY A 299 12.74 -2.21 -15.55
CA GLY A 299 12.52 -3.42 -14.74
C GLY A 299 11.67 -3.22 -13.49
N GLU A 300 11.49 -1.98 -13.04
CA GLU A 300 10.65 -1.64 -11.88
C GLU A 300 9.35 -0.91 -12.27
N ALA A 301 9.13 -0.67 -13.57
CA ALA A 301 7.95 0.03 -14.05
C ALA A 301 6.72 -0.89 -14.08
N ILE A 302 5.53 -0.29 -13.92
CA ILE A 302 4.24 -0.96 -14.12
C ILE A 302 3.55 -0.52 -15.41
N GLY A 303 4.06 0.52 -16.06
CA GLY A 303 3.56 1.05 -17.31
C GLY A 303 4.52 2.08 -17.91
N VAL A 304 4.34 2.40 -19.18
CA VAL A 304 5.25 3.27 -19.93
C VAL A 304 4.47 4.33 -20.70
N PHE A 305 4.88 5.59 -20.58
CA PHE A 305 4.57 6.64 -21.53
C PHE A 305 5.73 6.81 -22.49
N LEU A 306 5.50 6.59 -23.77
CA LEU A 306 6.44 6.88 -24.85
C LEU A 306 6.10 8.26 -25.44
N ILE A 307 6.90 9.26 -25.11
CA ILE A 307 6.69 10.64 -25.59
C ILE A 307 7.43 10.86 -26.91
N VAL A 308 6.71 11.23 -27.94
CA VAL A 308 7.27 11.58 -29.26
C VAL A 308 6.90 13.02 -29.64
N ASP A 309 7.81 13.70 -30.31
CA ASP A 309 7.55 15.03 -30.90
C ASP A 309 6.81 14.82 -32.24
N SER A 310 5.54 15.18 -32.29
CA SER A 310 4.71 14.99 -33.48
C SER A 310 5.17 15.81 -34.71
N THR A 311 6.04 16.80 -34.50
CA THR A 311 6.64 17.61 -35.58
C THR A 311 7.95 17.04 -36.13
N LYS A 312 8.50 15.97 -35.46
CA LYS A 312 9.82 15.40 -35.79
C LYS A 312 9.76 13.88 -36.03
N PRO A 313 9.13 13.42 -37.12
CA PRO A 313 9.00 11.99 -37.37
C PRO A 313 10.34 11.27 -37.59
N GLU A 314 11.40 11.98 -37.93
CA GLU A 314 12.76 11.46 -38.02
C GLU A 314 13.31 10.90 -36.74
N GLN A 315 12.73 11.31 -35.56
CA GLN A 315 13.11 10.81 -34.24
C GLN A 315 12.35 9.53 -33.85
N PHE A 316 11.32 9.11 -34.56
CA PHE A 316 10.49 7.95 -34.22
C PHE A 316 11.27 6.64 -34.14
N PRO A 317 12.23 6.34 -35.04
CA PRO A 317 13.08 5.14 -34.89
C PRO A 317 13.82 5.12 -33.55
N ARG A 318 14.32 6.28 -33.09
CA ARG A 318 14.99 6.40 -31.79
C ARG A 318 14.01 6.17 -30.62
N ALA A 319 12.78 6.64 -30.73
CA ALA A 319 11.75 6.42 -29.71
C ALA A 319 11.47 4.91 -29.52
N ILE A 320 11.32 4.17 -30.60
CA ILE A 320 11.13 2.72 -30.59
C ILE A 320 12.36 1.99 -30.05
N GLU A 321 13.56 2.42 -30.44
CA GLU A 321 14.80 1.87 -29.87
C GLU A 321 14.87 2.04 -28.35
N MET A 322 14.58 3.24 -27.85
CA MET A 322 14.55 3.52 -26.42
C MET A 322 13.51 2.64 -25.70
N LEU A 323 12.30 2.52 -26.25
CA LEU A 323 11.27 1.65 -25.67
C LEU A 323 11.76 0.19 -25.59
N ARG A 324 12.39 -0.34 -26.63
CA ARG A 324 12.96 -1.70 -26.61
C ARG A 324 14.04 -1.86 -25.54
N LYS A 325 14.91 -0.86 -25.37
CA LYS A 325 15.99 -0.88 -24.37
C LYS A 325 15.50 -0.81 -22.92
N THR A 326 14.25 -0.40 -22.67
CA THR A 326 13.65 -0.49 -21.34
C THR A 326 13.33 -1.92 -20.92
N GLU A 327 13.27 -2.86 -21.88
CA GLU A 327 12.83 -4.25 -21.67
C GLU A 327 11.48 -4.36 -20.92
N ALA A 328 10.63 -3.34 -21.02
CA ALA A 328 9.32 -3.27 -20.38
C ALA A 328 8.27 -4.11 -21.14
N TYR A 329 8.62 -5.35 -21.45
CA TYR A 329 7.78 -6.27 -22.22
C TYR A 329 6.53 -6.67 -21.45
N GLY A 330 5.38 -6.62 -22.12
CA GLY A 330 4.09 -6.99 -21.53
C GLY A 330 3.48 -5.92 -20.61
N LEU A 331 4.15 -4.80 -20.42
CA LEU A 331 3.58 -3.66 -19.68
C LEU A 331 2.64 -2.84 -20.56
N PRO A 332 1.61 -2.22 -19.98
CA PRO A 332 0.82 -1.20 -20.67
C PRO A 332 1.67 -0.06 -21.20
N ILE A 333 1.47 0.30 -22.46
CA ILE A 333 2.19 1.37 -23.13
C ILE A 333 1.18 2.37 -23.69
N VAL A 334 1.39 3.65 -23.40
CA VAL A 334 0.67 4.74 -24.05
C VAL A 334 1.67 5.62 -24.78
N VAL A 335 1.48 5.76 -26.10
CA VAL A 335 2.24 6.69 -26.92
C VAL A 335 1.59 8.07 -26.84
N VAL A 336 2.40 9.05 -26.52
CA VAL A 336 2.01 10.45 -26.39
C VAL A 336 2.62 11.25 -27.52
N ALA A 337 1.79 11.58 -28.52
CA ALA A 337 2.16 12.48 -29.62
C ALA A 337 2.09 13.93 -29.13
N ASN A 338 3.20 14.41 -28.60
CA ASN A 338 3.30 15.74 -27.99
C ASN A 338 3.54 16.84 -29.02
N LYS A 339 3.36 18.09 -28.62
CA LYS A 339 3.50 19.32 -29.45
C LYS A 339 2.51 19.36 -30.61
N ALA A 340 1.29 18.84 -30.37
CA ALA A 340 0.24 18.76 -31.40
C ALA A 340 -0.29 20.12 -31.86
N ASP A 341 0.03 21.19 -31.13
CA ASP A 341 -0.30 22.58 -31.43
C ASP A 341 0.67 23.26 -32.39
N LEU A 342 1.83 22.63 -32.65
CA LEU A 342 2.85 23.24 -33.48
C LEU A 342 2.60 22.98 -34.98
N LYS A 343 3.02 23.94 -35.81
CA LYS A 343 2.92 23.80 -37.28
C LYS A 343 3.76 22.61 -37.75
N GLY A 344 3.13 21.73 -38.53
CA GLY A 344 3.75 20.51 -39.05
C GLY A 344 3.59 19.29 -38.16
N ALA A 345 2.82 19.42 -37.04
CA ALA A 345 2.46 18.28 -36.20
C ALA A 345 1.66 17.24 -36.99
N LEU A 346 2.06 15.98 -36.90
CA LEU A 346 1.37 14.84 -37.49
C LEU A 346 0.05 14.55 -36.76
N THR A 347 -0.92 14.05 -37.50
CA THR A 347 -2.17 13.50 -36.95
C THR A 347 -1.88 12.17 -36.23
N LEU A 348 -2.81 11.76 -35.31
CA LEU A 348 -2.66 10.46 -34.62
C LEU A 348 -2.48 9.30 -35.58
N LYS A 349 -3.23 9.29 -36.70
CA LYS A 349 -3.13 8.23 -37.71
C LYS A 349 -1.77 8.19 -38.37
N GLU A 350 -1.19 9.34 -38.72
CA GLU A 350 0.16 9.40 -39.29
C GLU A 350 1.24 8.99 -38.30
N VAL A 351 1.06 9.31 -37.02
CA VAL A 351 1.96 8.86 -35.93
C VAL A 351 1.88 7.36 -35.75
N GLU A 352 0.68 6.78 -35.73
CA GLU A 352 0.44 5.34 -35.63
C GLU A 352 1.11 4.58 -36.80
N GLU A 353 0.87 5.02 -38.04
CA GLU A 353 1.44 4.42 -39.24
C GLU A 353 2.98 4.48 -39.26
N LYS A 354 3.57 5.62 -38.87
CA LYS A 354 5.03 5.80 -38.88
C LYS A 354 5.75 5.09 -37.73
N LEU A 355 5.11 4.88 -36.59
CA LEU A 355 5.65 4.12 -35.46
C LEU A 355 5.39 2.62 -35.60
N HIS A 356 4.57 2.20 -36.58
CA HIS A 356 4.14 0.80 -36.76
C HIS A 356 3.58 0.21 -35.45
N LEU A 357 2.66 0.95 -34.79
CA LEU A 357 2.08 0.54 -33.53
C LEU A 357 1.07 -0.59 -33.70
N ASP A 358 1.05 -1.50 -32.73
CA ASP A 358 0.00 -2.50 -32.63
C ASP A 358 -1.30 -1.85 -32.15
N ASN A 359 -2.45 -2.37 -32.57
CA ASN A 359 -3.79 -1.85 -32.24
C ASN A 359 -4.11 -1.80 -30.75
N GLU A 360 -3.33 -2.50 -29.92
CA GLU A 360 -3.50 -2.54 -28.47
C GLU A 360 -2.77 -1.39 -27.73
N ILE A 361 -1.88 -0.67 -28.43
CA ILE A 361 -1.12 0.43 -27.84
C ILE A 361 -1.98 1.69 -27.82
N GLY A 362 -2.17 2.26 -26.65
CA GLY A 362 -2.88 3.52 -26.48
C GLY A 362 -2.13 4.68 -27.16
N LEU A 363 -2.82 5.52 -27.94
CA LEU A 363 -2.24 6.68 -28.59
C LEU A 363 -3.06 7.95 -28.30
N VAL A 364 -2.38 9.02 -27.92
CA VAL A 364 -3.02 10.29 -27.58
C VAL A 364 -2.17 11.49 -28.04
N GLN A 365 -2.83 12.57 -28.47
CA GLN A 365 -2.16 13.85 -28.69
C GLN A 365 -2.14 14.67 -27.39
N THR A 366 -1.03 15.37 -27.16
CA THR A 366 -0.89 16.29 -26.03
C THR A 366 -0.27 17.61 -26.48
N VAL A 367 -0.60 18.63 -25.69
CA VAL A 367 0.09 19.90 -25.68
C VAL A 367 0.62 20.11 -24.26
N ALA A 368 1.87 19.73 -24.02
CA ALA A 368 2.55 20.00 -22.77
C ALA A 368 3.37 21.28 -22.94
N GLU A 369 3.09 22.29 -22.09
CA GLU A 369 3.77 23.59 -22.17
C GLU A 369 5.28 23.46 -21.95
N ASP A 370 6.03 24.29 -22.66
CA ASP A 370 7.48 24.39 -22.53
C ASP A 370 7.83 25.09 -21.20
N LEU A 371 8.32 24.33 -20.24
CA LEU A 371 8.68 24.83 -18.91
C LEU A 371 9.71 25.98 -18.93
N SER A 372 10.52 26.08 -19.99
CA SER A 372 11.50 27.17 -20.12
C SER A 372 10.84 28.55 -20.36
N LYS A 373 9.55 28.54 -20.69
CA LYS A 373 8.75 29.75 -20.97
C LYS A 373 7.81 30.12 -19.84
N VAL A 374 7.76 29.34 -18.76
CA VAL A 374 6.90 29.59 -17.61
C VAL A 374 7.64 30.49 -16.62
N ASP A 375 7.04 31.63 -16.27
CA ASP A 375 7.58 32.50 -15.22
C ASP A 375 7.49 31.80 -13.85
N PRO A 376 8.60 31.52 -13.17
CA PRO A 376 8.59 30.83 -11.88
C PRO A 376 7.82 31.56 -10.77
N ASN A 377 7.52 32.85 -10.97
CA ASN A 377 6.76 33.66 -10.00
C ASN A 377 5.26 33.76 -10.31
N GLN A 378 4.78 33.20 -11.40
CA GLN A 378 3.36 33.14 -11.73
C GLN A 378 2.87 31.70 -11.71
N PRO A 379 1.88 31.32 -10.86
CA PRO A 379 1.25 30.01 -10.89
C PRO A 379 0.36 29.91 -12.15
N THR A 380 0.99 29.75 -13.30
CA THR A 380 0.30 29.50 -14.56
C THR A 380 -0.31 28.09 -14.49
N LYS A 381 -1.62 27.99 -14.71
CA LYS A 381 -2.23 26.70 -15.02
C LYS A 381 -1.63 26.22 -16.34
N LEU A 382 -0.65 25.31 -16.23
CA LEU A 382 -0.07 24.62 -17.38
C LEU A 382 -1.21 24.04 -18.24
N LYS A 383 -1.15 24.25 -19.55
CA LYS A 383 -2.08 23.61 -20.47
C LYS A 383 -1.93 22.09 -20.34
N LYS A 384 -2.97 21.44 -19.84
CA LYS A 384 -3.00 19.98 -19.63
C LYS A 384 -3.79 19.26 -20.72
N GLU A 385 -3.86 19.83 -21.91
CA GLU A 385 -4.66 19.25 -22.97
C GLU A 385 -4.13 17.87 -23.37
N GLY A 386 -4.94 16.83 -23.24
CA GLY A 386 -4.62 15.45 -23.53
C GLY A 386 -3.85 14.69 -22.45
N VAL A 387 -3.26 15.35 -21.44
CA VAL A 387 -2.51 14.66 -20.36
C VAL A 387 -3.43 13.76 -19.53
N ASP A 388 -4.58 14.26 -19.11
CA ASP A 388 -5.56 13.46 -18.35
C ASP A 388 -6.08 12.27 -19.16
N LYS A 389 -6.21 12.43 -20.49
CA LYS A 389 -6.57 11.32 -21.38
C LYS A 389 -5.47 10.26 -21.47
N ALA A 390 -4.20 10.69 -21.51
CA ALA A 390 -3.06 9.77 -21.50
C ALA A 390 -3.03 8.95 -20.21
N LEU A 391 -3.23 9.61 -19.06
CA LEU A 391 -3.33 8.97 -17.75
C LEU A 391 -4.50 7.98 -17.71
N SER A 392 -5.70 8.40 -18.11
CA SER A 392 -6.88 7.52 -18.20
C SER A 392 -6.63 6.28 -19.05
N LEU A 393 -5.97 6.42 -20.21
CA LEU A 393 -5.65 5.29 -21.08
C LEU A 393 -4.70 4.30 -20.40
N LEU A 394 -3.63 4.79 -19.76
CA LEU A 394 -2.68 3.93 -19.08
C LEU A 394 -3.33 3.23 -17.88
N PHE A 395 -4.03 3.97 -17.03
CA PHE A 395 -4.70 3.39 -15.86
C PHE A 395 -5.79 2.39 -16.24
N LYS A 396 -6.53 2.62 -17.32
CA LYS A 396 -7.50 1.65 -17.85
C LYS A 396 -6.85 0.35 -18.32
N GLN A 397 -5.62 0.38 -18.79
CA GLN A 397 -4.87 -0.83 -19.16
C GLN A 397 -4.24 -1.51 -17.93
N LEU A 398 -3.91 -0.75 -16.89
CA LEU A 398 -3.38 -1.23 -15.61
C LEU A 398 -4.48 -1.89 -14.75
N THR A 399 -5.70 -1.44 -14.87
CA THR A 399 -6.87 -1.89 -14.09
C THR A 399 -7.79 -2.78 -14.90
#